data_826c94e550301f475d73afff3dcda3ed
#
_entry.id   826c94e550301f475d73afff3dcda3ed
#
_cell.length_a   1.000
_cell.length_b   1.000
_cell.length_c   1.000
_cell.angle_alpha   90.00
_cell.angle_beta   90.00
_cell.angle_gamma   90.00
#
_symmetry.space_group_name_H-M   'P 1'
#
loop_
_entity.id
_entity.type
_entity.pdbx_description
1 polymer ?
#
loop_
_entity_poly.entity_id
_entity_poly.type
_entity_poly.pdbx_seq_one_letter_code
_entity_poly.pdbx_strand_id
1 'polypeptide(L)'
;TFTTHRGLFRFKRLPFGLVSAPATFQGEIDVILSSVRFQCALTYLDDIIVYSHSFEQHLHDLHTVLSLLKSAGVTLKLSKCQFAAPEVPYLGNIVGRTGLRVDSSKTAALEGALPPTRKTGIRRFVGMCGVYRRFIPGYAKLAIALTRYLKDEVPNTFELDDAALQAHNTLKVAITSAPILALPRASGLYVLEADASASQLGVQLLQEQPDKSFRPIGYWSRQCKFGV
;
A
#
# COMPACT_ATOMS: atom_id res chain seq x y z
N THR A 1 -27.50 8.26 -17.36
CA THR A 1 -28.44 9.33 -17.79
C THR A 1 -28.80 10.20 -16.61
N PHE A 2 -29.07 11.48 -16.85
CA PHE A 2 -29.56 12.44 -15.88
C PHE A 2 -30.65 13.31 -16.52
N THR A 3 -31.60 13.75 -15.71
CA THR A 3 -32.74 14.54 -16.17
C THR A 3 -32.55 16.01 -15.82
N THR A 4 -32.86 16.91 -16.73
CA THR A 4 -32.90 18.34 -16.54
C THR A 4 -34.25 18.89 -17.00
N HIS A 5 -34.49 20.19 -16.79
CA HIS A 5 -35.68 20.87 -17.34
C HIS A 5 -35.72 20.87 -18.88
N ARG A 6 -34.61 20.54 -19.56
CA ARG A 6 -34.51 20.41 -21.02
C ARG A 6 -34.60 18.96 -21.52
N GLY A 7 -34.86 18.01 -20.65
CA GLY A 7 -35.00 16.59 -21.00
C GLY A 7 -33.95 15.67 -20.39
N LEU A 8 -33.87 14.46 -20.94
CA LEU A 8 -32.99 13.41 -20.52
C LEU A 8 -31.67 13.46 -21.29
N PHE A 9 -30.57 13.45 -20.57
CA PHE A 9 -29.22 13.50 -21.13
C PHE A 9 -28.39 12.30 -20.67
N ARG A 10 -27.37 11.94 -21.43
CA ARG A 10 -26.32 11.00 -21.04
C ARG A 10 -24.94 11.57 -21.34
N PHE A 11 -23.97 11.26 -20.50
CA PHE A 11 -22.59 11.58 -20.80
C PHE A 11 -22.09 10.74 -21.98
N LYS A 12 -21.37 11.37 -22.91
CA LYS A 12 -20.66 10.68 -24.02
C LYS A 12 -19.33 10.10 -23.57
N ARG A 13 -18.78 10.58 -22.46
CA ARG A 13 -17.55 10.12 -21.83
C ARG A 13 -17.83 9.78 -20.39
N LEU A 14 -16.94 9.00 -19.77
CA LEU A 14 -17.05 8.61 -18.37
C LEU A 14 -16.90 9.85 -17.46
N PRO A 15 -17.95 10.26 -16.73
CA PRO A 15 -17.87 11.43 -15.86
C PRO A 15 -17.20 11.04 -14.53
N PHE A 16 -16.58 12.04 -13.90
CA PHE A 16 -16.07 11.90 -12.54
C PHE A 16 -17.23 11.69 -11.53
N GLY A 17 -16.93 10.98 -10.43
CA GLY A 17 -17.87 10.78 -9.33
C GLY A 17 -18.79 9.56 -9.46
N LEU A 18 -18.75 8.82 -10.56
CA LEU A 18 -19.42 7.51 -10.62
C LEU A 18 -18.61 6.46 -9.85
N VAL A 19 -19.29 5.64 -9.06
CA VAL A 19 -18.68 4.57 -8.25
C VAL A 19 -17.91 3.56 -9.13
N SER A 20 -18.41 3.27 -10.33
CA SER A 20 -17.78 2.35 -11.29
C SER A 20 -16.67 2.98 -12.14
N ALA A 21 -16.53 4.30 -12.16
CA ALA A 21 -15.57 4.98 -13.05
C ALA A 21 -14.12 4.53 -12.85
N PRO A 22 -13.59 4.39 -11.62
CA PRO A 22 -12.23 3.92 -11.42
C PRO A 22 -11.98 2.51 -11.95
N ALA A 23 -12.93 1.58 -11.71
CA ALA A 23 -12.82 0.20 -12.18
C ALA A 23 -12.89 0.11 -13.72
N THR A 24 -13.76 0.90 -14.36
CA THR A 24 -13.84 0.98 -15.82
C THR A 24 -12.54 1.53 -16.41
N PHE A 25 -12.02 2.62 -15.85
CA PHE A 25 -10.76 3.21 -16.30
C PHE A 25 -9.58 2.23 -16.14
N GLN A 26 -9.49 1.55 -15.00
CA GLN A 26 -8.47 0.51 -14.76
C GLN A 26 -8.56 -0.59 -15.83
N GLY A 27 -9.77 -1.07 -16.14
CA GLY A 27 -9.97 -2.11 -17.16
C GLY A 27 -9.48 -1.68 -18.56
N GLU A 28 -9.74 -0.45 -18.94
CA GLU A 28 -9.27 0.10 -20.24
C GLU A 28 -7.73 0.21 -20.27
N ILE A 29 -7.09 0.73 -19.22
CA ILE A 29 -5.64 0.80 -19.13
C ILE A 29 -5.00 -0.61 -19.13
N ASP A 30 -5.61 -1.57 -18.44
CA ASP A 30 -5.16 -2.97 -18.42
C ASP A 30 -5.20 -3.61 -19.80
N VAL A 31 -6.21 -3.29 -20.62
CA VAL A 31 -6.31 -3.75 -22.03
C VAL A 31 -5.24 -3.08 -22.88
N ILE A 32 -5.07 -1.77 -22.78
CA ILE A 32 -4.08 -1.01 -23.56
C ILE A 32 -2.65 -1.53 -23.31
N LEU A 33 -2.32 -1.81 -22.04
CA LEU A 33 -0.98 -2.25 -21.62
C LEU A 33 -0.87 -3.76 -21.45
N SER A 34 -1.83 -4.55 -21.92
CA SER A 34 -1.89 -6.01 -21.71
C SER A 34 -0.62 -6.76 -22.15
N SER A 35 0.03 -6.31 -23.22
CA SER A 35 1.25 -6.93 -23.77
C SER A 35 2.51 -6.69 -22.92
N VAL A 36 2.51 -5.66 -22.07
CA VAL A 36 3.67 -5.27 -21.25
C VAL A 36 3.39 -5.36 -19.74
N ARG A 37 2.12 -5.56 -19.39
CA ARG A 37 1.68 -5.69 -17.99
C ARG A 37 2.32 -6.90 -17.34
N PHE A 38 2.85 -6.74 -16.12
CA PHE A 38 3.63 -7.72 -15.36
C PHE A 38 4.97 -8.15 -16.01
N GLN A 39 5.31 -7.63 -17.20
CA GLN A 39 6.62 -7.84 -17.83
C GLN A 39 7.57 -6.68 -17.49
N CYS A 40 7.17 -5.46 -17.84
CA CYS A 40 7.93 -4.25 -17.57
C CYS A 40 7.07 -3.08 -17.06
N ALA A 41 5.75 -3.26 -16.92
CA ALA A 41 4.85 -2.23 -16.43
C ALA A 41 3.82 -2.79 -15.44
N LEU A 42 3.49 -1.97 -14.42
CA LEU A 42 2.34 -2.18 -13.54
C LEU A 42 1.49 -0.93 -13.55
N THR A 43 0.18 -1.13 -13.44
CA THR A 43 -0.82 -0.06 -13.49
C THR A 43 -1.72 -0.14 -12.27
N TYR A 44 -2.02 1.01 -11.71
CA TYR A 44 -3.03 1.14 -10.67
C TYR A 44 -3.73 2.49 -10.84
N LEU A 45 -4.96 2.47 -11.37
CA LEU A 45 -5.71 3.67 -11.72
C LEU A 45 -4.87 4.61 -12.60
N ASP A 46 -4.54 5.81 -12.08
CA ASP A 46 -3.81 6.85 -12.80
C ASP A 46 -2.28 6.63 -12.80
N ASP A 47 -1.78 5.74 -11.94
CA ASP A 47 -0.35 5.53 -11.73
C ASP A 47 0.15 4.35 -12.58
N ILE A 48 1.18 4.61 -13.38
CA ILE A 48 1.89 3.60 -14.18
C ILE A 48 3.35 3.60 -13.74
N ILE A 49 3.87 2.45 -13.32
CA ILE A 49 5.29 2.26 -13.05
C ILE A 49 5.90 1.36 -14.11
N VAL A 50 7.01 1.80 -14.69
CA VAL A 50 7.82 1.03 -15.66
C VAL A 50 9.12 0.64 -14.98
N TYR A 51 9.51 -0.62 -15.09
CA TYR A 51 10.71 -1.17 -14.45
C TYR A 51 11.45 -2.09 -15.41
N SER A 52 12.78 -2.11 -15.31
CA SER A 52 13.63 -2.88 -16.23
C SER A 52 14.93 -3.30 -15.53
N HIS A 53 15.65 -4.25 -16.10
CA HIS A 53 16.88 -4.78 -15.50
C HIS A 53 18.12 -3.95 -15.85
N SER A 54 18.12 -3.23 -17.00
CA SER A 54 19.20 -2.33 -17.42
C SER A 54 18.62 -1.00 -17.93
N PHE A 55 19.48 0.00 -18.07
CA PHE A 55 19.06 1.30 -18.58
C PHE A 55 18.65 1.23 -20.06
N GLU A 56 19.38 0.47 -20.88
CA GLU A 56 19.06 0.26 -22.28
C GLU A 56 17.69 -0.42 -22.45
N GLN A 57 17.43 -1.47 -21.67
CA GLN A 57 16.13 -2.10 -21.63
C GLN A 57 15.05 -1.14 -21.16
N HIS A 58 15.35 -0.27 -20.19
CA HIS A 58 14.41 0.71 -19.69
C HIS A 58 13.97 1.72 -20.76
N LEU A 59 14.88 2.18 -21.61
CA LEU A 59 14.54 3.05 -22.73
C LEU A 59 13.62 2.36 -23.72
N HIS A 60 13.88 1.07 -24.05
CA HIS A 60 13.03 0.28 -24.92
C HIS A 60 11.62 0.07 -24.32
N ASP A 61 11.54 -0.30 -23.04
CA ASP A 61 10.29 -0.53 -22.33
C ASP A 61 9.47 0.75 -22.22
N LEU A 62 10.11 1.87 -21.91
CA LEU A 62 9.46 3.20 -21.90
C LEU A 62 8.90 3.55 -23.28
N HIS A 63 9.69 3.35 -24.35
CA HIS A 63 9.23 3.61 -25.72
C HIS A 63 8.00 2.76 -26.03
N THR A 64 8.00 1.49 -25.68
CA THR A 64 6.89 0.57 -25.90
C THR A 64 5.63 1.02 -25.15
N VAL A 65 5.75 1.28 -23.84
CA VAL A 65 4.62 1.73 -23.00
C VAL A 65 4.04 3.06 -23.51
N LEU A 66 4.91 4.04 -23.81
CA LEU A 66 4.47 5.34 -24.32
C LEU A 66 3.81 5.24 -25.71
N SER A 67 4.28 4.35 -26.56
CA SER A 67 3.69 4.08 -27.88
C SER A 67 2.30 3.47 -27.77
N LEU A 68 2.09 2.52 -26.87
CA LEU A 68 0.78 1.92 -26.61
C LEU A 68 -0.21 2.96 -26.08
N LEU A 69 0.19 3.77 -25.11
CA LEU A 69 -0.65 4.85 -24.58
C LEU A 69 -1.00 5.89 -25.66
N LYS A 70 -0.03 6.30 -26.46
CA LYS A 70 -0.24 7.23 -27.58
C LYS A 70 -1.21 6.68 -28.61
N SER A 71 -1.07 5.40 -29.00
CA SER A 71 -1.97 4.74 -29.95
C SER A 71 -3.41 4.66 -29.46
N ALA A 72 -3.59 4.55 -28.15
CA ALA A 72 -4.89 4.56 -27.49
C ALA A 72 -5.45 5.98 -27.23
N GLY A 73 -4.70 7.03 -27.59
CA GLY A 73 -5.11 8.43 -27.36
C GLY A 73 -5.03 8.88 -25.90
N VAL A 74 -4.28 8.13 -25.05
CA VAL A 74 -4.04 8.51 -23.66
C VAL A 74 -2.98 9.60 -23.59
N THR A 75 -3.25 10.68 -22.87
CA THR A 75 -2.33 11.79 -22.67
C THR A 75 -1.69 11.75 -21.29
N LEU A 76 -0.39 12.07 -21.22
CA LEU A 76 0.37 12.13 -19.98
C LEU A 76 0.67 13.57 -19.59
N LYS A 77 0.65 13.87 -18.29
CA LYS A 77 1.11 15.15 -17.76
C LYS A 77 2.60 15.04 -17.42
N LEU A 78 3.47 15.48 -18.34
CA LEU A 78 4.94 15.36 -18.21
C LEU A 78 5.49 15.95 -16.90
N SER A 79 4.92 17.04 -16.39
CA SER A 79 5.35 17.62 -15.11
C SER A 79 5.10 16.74 -13.87
N LYS A 80 4.33 15.65 -14.03
CA LYS A 80 4.10 14.63 -12.99
C LYS A 80 4.88 13.34 -13.23
N CYS A 81 5.51 13.20 -14.41
CA CYS A 81 6.28 12.02 -14.75
C CYS A 81 7.69 12.11 -14.14
N GLN A 82 8.16 10.99 -13.62
CA GLN A 82 9.53 10.81 -13.15
C GLN A 82 10.17 9.73 -14.04
N PHE A 83 11.19 10.10 -14.81
CA PHE A 83 11.86 9.18 -15.73
C PHE A 83 13.22 8.77 -15.20
N ALA A 84 13.57 7.49 -15.39
CA ALA A 84 14.87 6.91 -15.05
C ALA A 84 15.34 7.23 -13.61
N ALA A 85 14.40 7.34 -12.68
CA ALA A 85 14.71 7.61 -11.28
C ALA A 85 15.13 6.31 -10.57
N PRO A 86 16.16 6.35 -9.68
CA PRO A 86 16.60 5.18 -8.93
C PRO A 86 15.55 4.68 -7.93
N GLU A 87 14.70 5.58 -7.46
CA GLU A 87 13.56 5.32 -6.57
C GLU A 87 12.39 6.21 -6.98
N VAL A 88 11.18 5.67 -6.88
CA VAL A 88 9.95 6.40 -7.20
C VAL A 88 8.88 6.19 -6.12
N PRO A 89 8.09 7.22 -5.80
CA PRO A 89 6.89 7.05 -4.99
C PRO A 89 5.84 6.28 -5.81
N TYR A 90 5.32 5.19 -5.25
CA TYR A 90 4.28 4.39 -5.86
C TYR A 90 3.36 3.80 -4.79
N LEU A 91 2.06 4.08 -4.89
CA LEU A 91 1.01 3.62 -3.98
C LEU A 91 1.32 3.86 -2.50
N GLY A 92 1.85 5.04 -2.17
CA GLY A 92 2.16 5.42 -0.79
C GLY A 92 3.45 4.84 -0.20
N ASN A 93 4.25 4.18 -1.04
CA ASN A 93 5.56 3.65 -0.69
C ASN A 93 6.62 4.22 -1.63
N ILE A 94 7.89 4.06 -1.29
CA ILE A 94 9.01 4.30 -2.18
C ILE A 94 9.51 2.95 -2.70
N VAL A 95 9.50 2.80 -4.01
CA VAL A 95 9.99 1.60 -4.72
C VAL A 95 11.33 1.91 -5.35
N GLY A 96 12.31 1.08 -5.13
CA GLY A 96 13.64 1.25 -5.71
C GLY A 96 14.40 -0.08 -5.80
N ARG A 97 15.65 0.02 -6.22
CA ARG A 97 16.52 -1.15 -6.39
C ARG A 97 16.74 -1.93 -5.09
N THR A 98 16.75 -1.25 -3.95
CA THR A 98 16.96 -1.87 -2.63
C THR A 98 15.71 -2.56 -2.10
N GLY A 99 14.55 -2.25 -2.66
CA GLY A 99 13.27 -2.82 -2.24
C GLY A 99 12.16 -1.79 -2.10
N LEU A 100 11.22 -2.10 -1.21
CA LEU A 100 10.05 -1.30 -0.89
C LEU A 100 10.22 -0.72 0.52
N ARG A 101 10.12 0.60 0.66
CA ARG A 101 10.15 1.28 1.95
C ARG A 101 8.97 2.22 2.14
N VAL A 102 8.69 2.54 3.37
CA VAL A 102 7.65 3.52 3.71
C VAL A 102 8.11 4.92 3.26
N ASP A 103 7.19 5.69 2.70
CA ASP A 103 7.44 7.10 2.37
C ASP A 103 7.40 7.95 3.65
N SER A 104 8.56 8.48 4.06
CA SER A 104 8.70 9.29 5.28
C SER A 104 7.82 10.54 5.25
N SER A 105 7.55 11.12 4.08
CA SER A 105 6.64 12.28 3.95
C SER A 105 5.21 11.94 4.38
N LYS A 106 4.80 10.66 4.22
CA LYS A 106 3.48 10.17 4.62
C LYS A 106 3.42 9.78 6.10
N THR A 107 4.55 9.46 6.71
CA THR A 107 4.62 9.05 8.13
C THR A 107 4.91 10.21 9.08
N ALA A 108 5.34 11.36 8.59
CA ALA A 108 5.60 12.55 9.40
C ALA A 108 4.40 12.94 10.31
N ALA A 109 3.17 12.77 9.80
CA ALA A 109 1.96 13.00 10.59
C ALA A 109 1.80 12.00 11.75
N LEU A 110 2.38 10.80 11.64
CA LEU A 110 2.36 9.80 12.71
C LEU A 110 3.42 10.10 13.78
N GLU A 111 4.56 10.64 13.40
CA GLU A 111 5.62 11.03 14.35
C GLU A 111 5.11 12.02 15.38
N GLY A 112 4.33 13.03 14.96
CA GLY A 112 3.71 14.03 15.82
C GLY A 112 2.39 13.61 16.47
N ALA A 113 1.88 12.40 16.19
CA ALA A 113 0.57 11.98 16.70
C ALA A 113 0.57 11.83 18.23
N LEU A 114 -0.33 12.53 18.87
CA LEU A 114 -0.59 12.39 20.32
C LEU A 114 -1.45 11.15 20.58
N PRO A 115 -1.36 10.59 21.82
CA PRO A 115 -2.23 9.50 22.22
C PRO A 115 -3.71 9.89 22.06
N PRO A 116 -4.52 9.06 21.39
CA PRO A 116 -5.92 9.38 21.17
C PRO A 116 -6.75 9.26 22.45
N THR A 117 -7.60 10.24 22.70
CA THR A 117 -8.51 10.31 23.84
C THR A 117 -9.97 10.01 23.48
N ARG A 118 -10.25 9.68 22.19
CA ARG A 118 -11.59 9.38 21.68
C ARG A 118 -11.56 8.21 20.68
N LYS A 119 -12.70 7.50 20.55
CA LYS A 119 -12.85 6.38 19.61
C LYS A 119 -12.51 6.76 18.17
N THR A 120 -12.87 7.97 17.74
CA THR A 120 -12.52 8.49 16.40
C THR A 120 -11.01 8.62 16.20
N GLY A 121 -10.29 9.06 17.24
CA GLY A 121 -8.83 9.12 17.24
C GLY A 121 -8.18 7.74 17.10
N ILE A 122 -8.68 6.73 17.84
CA ILE A 122 -8.23 5.33 17.69
C ILE A 122 -8.44 4.85 16.26
N ARG A 123 -9.67 5.01 15.70
CA ARG A 123 -9.96 4.57 14.32
C ARG A 123 -9.01 5.22 13.32
N ARG A 124 -8.78 6.53 13.45
CA ARG A 124 -7.87 7.28 12.59
C ARG A 124 -6.44 6.77 12.72
N PHE A 125 -5.91 6.64 13.93
CA PHE A 125 -4.54 6.20 14.18
C PHE A 125 -4.30 4.76 13.70
N VAL A 126 -5.15 3.81 14.11
CA VAL A 126 -5.05 2.40 13.70
C VAL A 126 -5.25 2.24 12.19
N GLY A 127 -6.15 3.04 11.58
CA GLY A 127 -6.35 3.06 10.14
C GLY A 127 -5.10 3.52 9.39
N MET A 128 -4.43 4.59 9.85
CA MET A 128 -3.16 5.05 9.26
C MET A 128 -2.06 4.00 9.41
N CYS A 129 -1.89 3.42 10.60
CA CYS A 129 -0.90 2.36 10.84
C CYS A 129 -1.19 1.10 10.03
N GLY A 130 -2.47 0.78 9.81
CA GLY A 130 -2.93 -0.38 9.07
C GLY A 130 -2.51 -0.41 7.60
N VAL A 131 -2.29 0.75 6.99
CA VAL A 131 -1.73 0.87 5.63
C VAL A 131 -0.33 0.26 5.56
N TYR A 132 0.45 0.42 6.63
CA TYR A 132 1.85 -0.03 6.72
C TYR A 132 2.03 -1.35 7.46
N ARG A 133 0.93 -2.08 7.77
CA ARG A 133 0.96 -3.33 8.57
C ARG A 133 1.92 -4.39 8.04
N ARG A 134 2.16 -4.41 6.71
CA ARG A 134 3.10 -5.37 6.10
C ARG A 134 4.56 -5.11 6.44
N PHE A 135 4.88 -3.92 6.98
CA PHE A 135 6.23 -3.56 7.45
C PHE A 135 6.41 -3.82 8.94
N ILE A 136 5.34 -4.16 9.67
CA ILE A 136 5.32 -4.22 11.14
C ILE A 136 5.14 -5.66 11.60
N PRO A 137 6.18 -6.29 12.17
CA PRO A 137 6.03 -7.59 12.81
C PRO A 137 4.98 -7.53 13.93
N GLY A 138 4.08 -8.51 13.98
CA GLY A 138 3.10 -8.61 15.04
C GLY A 138 2.09 -7.46 15.15
N TYR A 139 1.83 -6.72 14.05
CA TYR A 139 0.91 -5.58 14.01
C TYR A 139 -0.41 -5.84 14.74
N ALA A 140 -1.02 -7.03 14.56
CA ALA A 140 -2.31 -7.34 15.18
C ALA A 140 -2.26 -7.26 16.71
N LYS A 141 -1.17 -7.67 17.33
CA LYS A 141 -0.97 -7.59 18.79
C LYS A 141 -1.01 -6.16 19.29
N LEU A 142 -0.32 -5.27 18.61
CA LEU A 142 -0.27 -3.85 18.95
C LEU A 142 -1.63 -3.17 18.69
N ALA A 143 -2.27 -3.50 17.57
CA ALA A 143 -3.56 -2.91 17.22
C ALA A 143 -4.67 -3.31 18.19
N ILE A 144 -4.66 -4.53 18.74
CA ILE A 144 -5.68 -5.01 19.71
C ILE A 144 -5.67 -4.14 20.99
N ALA A 145 -4.50 -3.79 21.50
CA ALA A 145 -4.39 -2.97 22.70
C ALA A 145 -5.09 -1.61 22.55
N LEU A 146 -5.17 -1.10 21.33
CA LEU A 146 -5.86 0.14 20.98
C LEU A 146 -7.33 -0.10 20.61
N THR A 147 -7.60 -1.11 19.78
CA THR A 147 -8.96 -1.34 19.25
C THR A 147 -9.95 -1.82 20.32
N ARG A 148 -9.50 -2.33 21.47
CA ARG A 148 -10.37 -2.63 22.61
C ARG A 148 -11.16 -1.42 23.09
N TYR A 149 -10.64 -0.20 22.91
CA TYR A 149 -11.35 1.05 23.23
C TYR A 149 -12.50 1.38 22.26
N LEU A 150 -12.63 0.65 21.15
CA LEU A 150 -13.73 0.83 20.18
C LEU A 150 -14.99 0.07 20.56
N LYS A 151 -14.94 -0.82 21.56
CA LYS A 151 -16.10 -1.57 22.05
C LYS A 151 -17.19 -0.64 22.56
N ASP A 152 -18.43 -1.08 22.46
CA ASP A 152 -19.59 -0.26 22.83
C ASP A 152 -19.64 0.09 24.33
N GLU A 153 -19.13 -0.82 25.17
CA GLU A 153 -19.07 -0.63 26.63
C GLU A 153 -18.10 0.48 27.08
N VAL A 154 -17.13 0.87 26.20
CA VAL A 154 -16.17 1.91 26.53
C VAL A 154 -16.76 3.29 26.22
N PRO A 155 -16.65 4.29 27.10
CA PRO A 155 -17.08 5.67 26.83
C PRO A 155 -16.42 6.24 25.57
N ASN A 156 -17.05 7.24 24.93
CA ASN A 156 -16.48 7.85 23.73
C ASN A 156 -15.19 8.65 24.01
N THR A 157 -15.04 9.14 25.24
CA THR A 157 -13.83 9.85 25.73
C THR A 157 -13.23 9.01 26.85
N PHE A 158 -11.91 8.82 26.83
CA PHE A 158 -11.16 7.96 27.73
C PHE A 158 -9.70 8.41 27.80
N GLU A 159 -8.97 7.89 28.76
CA GLU A 159 -7.52 7.89 28.80
C GLU A 159 -7.01 6.49 28.47
N LEU A 160 -5.90 6.42 27.74
CA LEU A 160 -5.25 5.15 27.45
C LEU A 160 -4.50 4.65 28.68
N ASP A 161 -4.62 3.38 28.99
CA ASP A 161 -3.77 2.74 30.00
C ASP A 161 -2.33 2.53 29.47
N ASP A 162 -1.43 2.13 30.34
CA ASP A 162 -0.01 1.95 30.02
C ASP A 162 0.23 0.99 28.85
N ALA A 163 -0.54 -0.09 28.78
CA ALA A 163 -0.41 -1.08 27.70
C ALA A 163 -0.82 -0.48 26.33
N ALA A 164 -1.87 0.32 26.29
CA ALA A 164 -2.31 1.00 25.07
C ALA A 164 -1.37 2.15 24.70
N LEU A 165 -0.85 2.90 25.68
CA LEU A 165 0.17 3.93 25.45
C LEU A 165 1.46 3.31 24.88
N GLN A 166 1.91 2.20 25.44
CA GLN A 166 3.06 1.46 24.93
C GLN A 166 2.83 0.97 23.52
N ALA A 167 1.65 0.38 23.21
CA ALA A 167 1.30 -0.07 21.88
C ALA A 167 1.25 1.10 20.87
N HIS A 168 0.69 2.26 21.26
CA HIS A 168 0.68 3.47 20.45
C HIS A 168 2.11 3.91 20.09
N ASN A 169 3.00 4.01 21.08
CA ASN A 169 4.38 4.43 20.88
C ASN A 169 5.17 3.40 20.05
N THR A 170 4.96 2.11 20.31
CA THR A 170 5.61 1.03 19.53
C THR A 170 5.18 1.07 18.07
N LEU A 171 3.90 1.30 17.77
CA LEU A 171 3.43 1.43 16.37
C LEU A 171 4.05 2.66 15.69
N LYS A 172 4.17 3.80 16.38
CA LYS A 172 4.86 4.99 15.84
C LYS A 172 6.30 4.66 15.46
N VAL A 173 7.07 4.11 16.39
CA VAL A 173 8.47 3.73 16.15
C VAL A 173 8.57 2.69 15.04
N ALA A 174 7.73 1.66 15.05
CA ALA A 174 7.77 0.59 14.05
C ALA A 174 7.52 1.09 12.61
N ILE A 175 6.74 2.16 12.42
CA ILE A 175 6.51 2.75 11.10
C ILE A 175 7.65 3.68 10.70
N THR A 176 8.15 4.50 11.60
CA THR A 176 9.22 5.46 11.32
C THR A 176 10.58 4.78 11.11
N SER A 177 10.80 3.62 11.75
CA SER A 177 11.98 2.76 11.59
C SER A 177 11.71 1.50 10.77
N ALA A 178 10.64 1.51 9.96
CA ALA A 178 10.21 0.34 9.20
C ALA A 178 11.34 -0.23 8.33
N PRO A 179 11.52 -1.57 8.29
CA PRO A 179 12.55 -2.18 7.47
C PRO A 179 12.25 -1.97 5.98
N ILE A 180 13.30 -1.99 5.16
CA ILE A 180 13.14 -2.10 3.71
C ILE A 180 12.73 -3.53 3.41
N LEU A 181 11.54 -3.70 2.81
CA LEU A 181 11.08 -5.00 2.34
C LEU A 181 11.69 -5.31 0.98
N ALA A 182 12.16 -6.52 0.79
CA ALA A 182 12.63 -6.97 -0.51
C ALA A 182 11.46 -7.07 -1.50
N LEU A 183 11.71 -6.75 -2.76
CA LEU A 183 10.77 -7.03 -3.83
C LEU A 183 10.82 -8.52 -4.17
N PRO A 184 9.67 -9.19 -4.39
CA PRO A 184 9.63 -10.58 -4.79
C PRO A 184 10.40 -10.81 -6.10
N ARG A 185 11.17 -11.88 -6.15
CA ARG A 185 11.97 -12.29 -7.32
C ARG A 185 11.44 -13.61 -7.85
N ALA A 186 11.59 -13.84 -9.15
CA ALA A 186 11.20 -15.11 -9.78
C ALA A 186 12.06 -16.29 -9.31
N SER A 187 13.29 -16.04 -8.83
CA SER A 187 14.24 -17.04 -8.35
C SER A 187 14.65 -16.78 -6.90
N GLY A 188 15.15 -17.80 -6.22
CA GLY A 188 15.54 -17.76 -4.81
C GLY A 188 14.54 -18.51 -3.94
N LEU A 189 15.04 -19.07 -2.85
CA LEU A 189 14.24 -19.83 -1.89
C LEU A 189 13.32 -18.88 -1.11
N TYR A 190 12.05 -19.22 -0.99
CA TYR A 190 11.12 -18.58 -0.07
C TYR A 190 11.08 -19.35 1.24
N VAL A 191 11.14 -18.64 2.35
CA VAL A 191 10.97 -19.18 3.70
C VAL A 191 9.77 -18.51 4.34
N LEU A 192 8.79 -19.32 4.74
CA LEU A 192 7.62 -18.87 5.50
C LEU A 192 7.86 -19.23 6.96
N GLU A 193 7.99 -18.23 7.80
CA GLU A 193 8.06 -18.41 9.25
C GLU A 193 6.70 -18.03 9.85
N ALA A 194 6.11 -18.96 10.58
CA ALA A 194 4.82 -18.75 11.23
C ALA A 194 4.95 -19.02 12.73
N ASP A 195 4.40 -18.10 13.51
CA ASP A 195 4.27 -18.20 14.96
C ASP A 195 2.80 -18.08 15.35
N ALA A 196 2.34 -19.00 16.19
CA ALA A 196 0.95 -19.06 16.61
C ALA A 196 0.86 -19.13 18.13
N SER A 197 0.02 -18.29 18.69
CA SER A 197 -0.39 -18.32 20.10
C SER A 197 -1.89 -18.60 20.22
N ALA A 198 -2.36 -18.79 21.45
CA ALA A 198 -3.79 -18.97 21.71
C ALA A 198 -4.68 -17.86 21.15
N SER A 199 -4.18 -16.63 20.96
CA SER A 199 -4.96 -15.47 20.56
C SER A 199 -4.54 -14.85 19.21
N GLN A 200 -3.41 -15.28 18.65
CA GLN A 200 -2.82 -14.60 17.50
C GLN A 200 -2.03 -15.54 16.60
N LEU A 201 -2.02 -15.18 15.32
CA LEU A 201 -1.15 -15.75 14.31
C LEU A 201 -0.25 -14.65 13.75
N GLY A 202 1.05 -14.88 13.75
CA GLY A 202 2.07 -14.04 13.09
C GLY A 202 2.74 -14.82 11.98
N VAL A 203 3.01 -14.16 10.86
CA VAL A 203 3.69 -14.77 9.71
C VAL A 203 4.64 -13.73 9.13
N GLN A 204 5.87 -14.19 8.79
CA GLN A 204 6.74 -13.45 7.91
C GLN A 204 7.14 -14.29 6.71
N LEU A 205 7.23 -13.65 5.56
CA LEU A 205 7.75 -14.25 4.34
C LEU A 205 9.11 -13.64 4.05
N LEU A 206 10.12 -14.50 3.97
CA LEU A 206 11.49 -14.16 3.61
C LEU A 206 11.79 -14.71 2.22
N GLN A 207 12.73 -14.07 1.52
CA GLN A 207 13.27 -14.61 0.28
C GLN A 207 14.78 -14.49 0.25
N GLU A 208 15.46 -15.57 -0.18
CA GLU A 208 16.90 -15.60 -0.43
C GLU A 208 17.26 -14.58 -1.51
N GLN A 209 18.23 -13.74 -1.21
CA GLN A 209 18.77 -12.75 -2.13
C GLN A 209 20.00 -13.28 -2.86
N PRO A 210 20.50 -12.61 -3.92
CA PRO A 210 21.71 -13.05 -4.63
C PRO A 210 22.96 -13.17 -3.77
N ASP A 211 23.01 -12.39 -2.69
CA ASP A 211 24.09 -12.41 -1.68
C ASP A 211 23.91 -13.52 -0.62
N LYS A 212 22.95 -14.45 -0.85
CA LYS A 212 22.58 -15.54 0.06
C LYS A 212 21.96 -15.09 1.38
N SER A 213 21.74 -13.80 1.59
CA SER A 213 20.98 -13.30 2.74
C SER A 213 19.48 -13.54 2.56
N PHE A 214 18.77 -13.73 3.67
CA PHE A 214 17.31 -13.75 3.67
C PHE A 214 16.77 -12.37 4.04
N ARG A 215 15.88 -11.82 3.19
CA ARG A 215 15.26 -10.52 3.46
C ARG A 215 13.74 -10.63 3.49
N PRO A 216 13.07 -9.87 4.37
CA PRO A 216 11.62 -9.91 4.47
C PRO A 216 10.97 -9.32 3.22
N ILE A 217 9.97 -10.05 2.71
CA ILE A 217 9.03 -9.59 1.68
C ILE A 217 7.83 -8.90 2.35
N GLY A 218 7.49 -9.35 3.57
CA GLY A 218 6.43 -8.74 4.35
C GLY A 218 6.09 -9.53 5.60
N TYR A 219 5.33 -8.86 6.45
CA TYR A 219 4.81 -9.39 7.71
C TYR A 219 3.28 -9.42 7.64
N TRP A 220 2.68 -10.47 8.20
CA TRP A 220 1.24 -10.60 8.37
C TRP A 220 0.95 -11.05 9.80
N SER A 221 -0.13 -10.54 10.33
CA SER A 221 -0.61 -10.99 11.63
C SER A 221 -2.13 -10.87 11.69
N ARG A 222 -2.75 -11.77 12.44
CA ARG A 222 -4.20 -11.83 12.63
C ARG A 222 -4.53 -12.24 14.05
N GLN A 223 -5.55 -11.63 14.62
CA GLN A 223 -6.17 -12.12 15.84
C GLN A 223 -6.96 -13.39 15.55
N CYS A 224 -6.73 -14.44 16.33
CA CYS A 224 -7.57 -15.62 16.31
C CYS A 224 -8.84 -15.33 17.11
N LYS A 225 -10.00 -15.46 16.47
CA LYS A 225 -11.27 -15.52 17.18
C LYS A 225 -11.51 -16.99 17.49
N PHE A 226 -11.22 -17.42 18.69
CA PHE A 226 -11.76 -18.70 19.14
C PHE A 226 -13.25 -18.44 19.40
N GLY A 227 -14.11 -19.00 18.55
CA GLY A 227 -15.50 -19.15 18.88
C GLY A 227 -15.60 -20.08 20.10
N VAL A 228 -16.23 -19.62 21.13
CA VAL A 228 -16.79 -20.45 22.19
C VAL A 228 -18.08 -21.05 21.64
#